data_563621ea4c28b06a82ca7ded16a143d4
#
_entry.id   563621ea4c28b06a82ca7ded16a143d4
#
_cell.length_a   1.000
_cell.length_b   1.000
_cell.length_c   1.000
_cell.angle_alpha   90.00
_cell.angle_beta   90.00
_cell.angle_gamma   90.00
#
_symmetry.space_group_name_H-M   'P 1'
#
loop_
_entity.id
_entity.type
_entity.pdbx_description
1 polymer ?
#
loop_
_entity_poly.entity_id
_entity_poly.type
_entity_poly.pdbx_seq_one_letter_code
_entity_poly.pdbx_strand_id
1 'polypeptide(L)'
;MDKFNLVKDSNLSGNVEDIVQNLTDPVRQVFFEISGFAMSLGSNVIKDDRPHRVVYAKSIVFRSFLDVKPHVDHLEVKVIKGRNFEPETFKIKNVQELDEIKIKIKDAYVRVS
;
A
#
# COMPACT_ATOMS: atom_id res chain seq x y z
N MET A 1 -23.43 -11.46 -13.18
CA MET A 1 -23.34 -12.02 -12.58
C MET A 1 -23.01 -12.48 -12.31
N ASP A 2 -23.03 -12.31 -12.79
CA ASP A 2 -22.80 -12.97 -12.22
C ASP A 2 -22.46 -13.27 -12.01
N LYS A 3 -22.29 -12.93 -11.98
CA LYS A 3 -21.95 -13.48 -11.55
C LYS A 3 -21.43 -13.74 -11.25
N PHE A 4 -21.44 -13.62 -11.78
CA PHE A 4 -20.90 -14.14 -11.28
C PHE A 4 -20.42 -14.14 -10.90
N ASN A 5 -20.19 -13.65 -11.38
CA ASN A 5 -19.75 -13.94 -10.81
C ASN A 5 -19.09 -13.88 -10.53
N LEU A 6 -19.00 -13.63 -10.62
CA LEU A 6 -18.50 -13.91 -10.05
C LEU A 6 -17.93 -13.81 -9.61
N VAL A 7 -17.84 -13.57 -9.72
CA VAL A 7 -17.45 -13.62 -9.03
C VAL A 7 -16.90 -13.52 -8.49
N LYS A 8 -16.91 -13.48 -8.42
CA LYS A 8 -16.59 -13.59 -7.74
C LYS A 8 -15.88 -13.90 -7.16
N ASP A 9 -15.74 -14.08 -7.49
CA ASP A 9 -15.24 -14.44 -6.88
C ASP A 9 -14.42 -14.33 -6.40
N SER A 10 -14.26 -14.22 -6.55
CA SER A 10 -13.64 -14.07 -6.05
C SER A 10 -13.20 -13.58 -5.42
N ASN A 11 -13.40 -13.39 -5.36
CA ASN A 11 -13.21 -13.01 -4.66
C ASN A 11 -13.03 -13.08 -3.83
N LEU A 12 -13.36 -13.20 -4.10
CA LEU A 12 -13.30 -13.47 -3.23
C LEU A 12 -12.54 -13.34 -2.19
N SER A 13 -12.81 -13.24 -2.15
CA SER A 13 -12.16 -13.73 -1.12
C SER A 13 -10.95 -13.05 -0.48
N GLY A 14 -11.13 -12.11 0.31
CA GLY A 14 -10.06 -11.55 1.10
C GLY A 14 -9.04 -10.76 0.33
N ASN A 15 -9.44 -10.15 -0.73
CA ASN A 15 -8.54 -9.27 -1.38
C ASN A 15 -8.55 -7.90 -0.68
N VAL A 16 -7.51 -7.10 -0.90
CA VAL A 16 -7.32 -5.87 -0.14
C VAL A 16 -8.44 -4.86 -0.35
N GLU A 17 -9.10 -4.87 -1.51
CA GLU A 17 -10.20 -3.95 -1.75
C GLU A 17 -11.37 -4.19 -0.81
N ASP A 18 -11.66 -5.44 -0.49
CA ASP A 18 -12.70 -5.75 0.48
C ASP A 18 -12.35 -5.21 1.86
N ILE A 19 -11.08 -5.32 2.22
CA ILE A 19 -10.61 -4.81 3.50
C ILE A 19 -10.74 -3.28 3.53
N VAL A 20 -10.36 -2.61 2.45
CA VAL A 20 -10.40 -1.15 2.38
C VAL A 20 -11.82 -0.62 2.53
N GLN A 21 -12.80 -1.32 1.97
CA GLN A 21 -14.19 -0.90 2.09
C GLN A 21 -14.69 -0.93 3.54
N ASN A 22 -14.07 -1.74 4.38
CA ASN A 22 -14.47 -1.87 5.78
C ASN A 22 -13.66 -0.99 6.73
N LEU A 23 -12.75 -0.18 6.20
CA LEU A 23 -11.97 0.74 7.04
C LEU A 23 -12.84 1.91 7.49
N THR A 24 -12.47 2.52 8.62
CA THR A 24 -13.07 3.79 9.00
C THR A 24 -12.73 4.85 7.96
N ASP A 25 -13.56 5.88 7.84
CA ASP A 25 -13.37 6.90 6.81
C ASP A 25 -12.00 7.57 6.88
N PRO A 26 -11.50 8.00 8.05
CA PRO A 26 -10.17 8.62 8.07
C PRO A 26 -9.07 7.67 7.60
N VAL A 27 -9.16 6.40 7.96
CA VAL A 27 -8.14 5.42 7.57
C VAL A 27 -8.23 5.12 6.08
N ARG A 28 -9.45 5.03 5.55
CA ARG A 28 -9.63 4.82 4.10
C ARG A 28 -9.03 5.96 3.31
N GLN A 29 -9.23 7.21 3.77
CA GLN A 29 -8.67 8.36 3.10
C GLN A 29 -7.13 8.29 3.10
N VAL A 30 -6.53 7.93 4.23
CA VAL A 30 -5.08 7.76 4.33
C VAL A 30 -4.60 6.70 3.33
N PHE A 31 -5.32 5.60 3.23
CA PHE A 31 -4.94 4.54 2.31
C PHE A 31 -4.89 5.06 0.87
N PHE A 32 -5.93 5.76 0.43
CA PHE A 32 -5.97 6.26 -0.94
C PHE A 32 -4.90 7.33 -1.18
N GLU A 33 -4.61 8.14 -0.19
CA GLU A 33 -3.56 9.16 -0.33
C GLU A 33 -2.18 8.52 -0.47
N ILE A 34 -1.89 7.50 0.33
CA ILE A 34 -0.61 6.79 0.24
C ILE A 34 -0.51 6.09 -1.11
N SER A 35 -1.57 5.41 -1.53
CA SER A 35 -1.58 4.69 -2.79
C SER A 35 -1.35 5.64 -3.97
N GLY A 36 -2.07 6.74 -4.00
CA GLY A 36 -1.90 7.73 -5.07
C GLY A 36 -0.51 8.32 -5.09
N PHE A 37 0.03 8.63 -3.91
CA PHE A 37 1.38 9.17 -3.82
C PHE A 37 2.41 8.17 -4.34
N ALA A 38 2.32 6.91 -3.90
CA ALA A 38 3.28 5.88 -4.34
C ALA A 38 3.24 5.71 -5.85
N MET A 39 2.05 5.65 -6.43
CA MET A 39 1.91 5.48 -7.88
C MET A 39 2.40 6.70 -8.64
N SER A 40 2.39 7.87 -8.04
CA SER A 40 2.85 9.10 -8.69
C SER A 40 4.35 9.23 -8.75
N LEU A 41 5.10 8.37 -8.04
CA LEU A 41 6.55 8.49 -7.97
C LEU A 41 7.25 8.15 -9.28
N GLY A 42 6.62 7.33 -10.11
CA GLY A 42 7.18 7.03 -11.42
C GLY A 42 6.28 6.08 -12.18
N SER A 43 6.43 6.09 -13.51
CA SER A 43 5.65 5.19 -14.37
C SER A 43 6.08 3.73 -14.22
N ASN A 44 7.19 3.49 -13.53
CA ASN A 44 7.69 2.14 -13.29
C ASN A 44 7.22 1.54 -11.97
N VAL A 45 6.30 2.20 -11.26
CA VAL A 45 5.78 1.66 -10.02
C VAL A 45 4.70 0.63 -10.33
N ILE A 46 4.84 -0.55 -9.74
CA ILE A 46 3.84 -1.61 -9.81
C ILE A 46 3.11 -1.68 -8.47
N LYS A 47 1.78 -1.74 -8.53
CA LYS A 47 0.94 -1.97 -7.35
C LYS A 47 0.54 -3.45 -7.36
N ASP A 48 0.96 -4.17 -6.33
CA ASP A 48 0.71 -5.61 -6.22
C ASP A 48 -0.28 -5.84 -5.09
N ASP A 49 -1.54 -6.12 -5.44
CA ASP A 49 -2.60 -6.37 -4.46
C ASP A 49 -2.49 -7.80 -3.97
N ARG A 50 -2.31 -7.97 -2.68
CA ARG A 50 -2.25 -9.28 -2.03
C ARG A 50 -3.44 -9.44 -1.08
N PRO A 51 -3.72 -10.63 -0.58
CA PRO A 51 -4.94 -10.84 0.22
C PRO A 51 -5.12 -9.88 1.39
N HIS A 52 -4.03 -9.53 2.07
CA HIS A 52 -4.14 -8.70 3.29
C HIS A 52 -3.29 -7.44 3.23
N ARG A 53 -2.65 -7.16 2.10
CA ARG A 53 -1.76 -5.99 1.99
C ARG A 53 -1.57 -5.61 0.54
N VAL A 54 -1.07 -4.41 0.34
CA VAL A 54 -0.66 -3.93 -0.99
C VAL A 54 0.82 -3.65 -0.95
N VAL A 55 1.56 -4.16 -1.93
CA VAL A 55 3.00 -3.94 -2.04
C VAL A 55 3.25 -3.09 -3.27
N TYR A 56 4.11 -2.08 -3.13
CA TYR A 56 4.49 -1.21 -4.24
C TYR A 56 5.96 -1.45 -4.54
N ALA A 57 6.27 -1.67 -5.83
CA ALA A 57 7.61 -2.05 -6.25
C ALA A 57 7.97 -1.37 -7.56
N LYS A 58 9.27 -1.34 -7.85
CA LYS A 58 9.76 -0.89 -9.15
C LYS A 58 9.73 -2.06 -10.12
N SER A 59 9.16 -1.85 -11.31
CA SER A 59 8.88 -2.93 -12.25
C SER A 59 10.14 -3.59 -12.81
N ILE A 60 11.16 -2.81 -13.14
CA ILE A 60 12.34 -3.35 -13.80
C ILE A 60 13.09 -4.32 -12.89
N VAL A 61 13.24 -3.96 -11.62
CA VAL A 61 13.99 -4.77 -10.67
C VAL A 61 13.07 -5.55 -9.74
N PHE A 62 11.78 -5.28 -9.82
CA PHE A 62 10.75 -5.88 -8.99
C PHE A 62 11.10 -5.80 -7.50
N ARG A 63 11.62 -4.67 -7.10
CA ARG A 63 12.00 -4.47 -5.71
C ARG A 63 10.96 -3.62 -5.01
N SER A 64 10.38 -4.16 -3.95
CA SER A 64 9.38 -3.45 -3.19
C SER A 64 10.04 -2.35 -2.37
N PHE A 65 9.37 -1.20 -2.29
CA PHE A 65 9.80 -0.09 -1.46
C PHE A 65 8.74 0.30 -0.44
N LEU A 66 7.54 -0.25 -0.57
CA LEU A 66 6.43 0.11 0.30
C LEU A 66 5.49 -1.09 0.44
N ASP A 67 5.04 -1.33 1.66
CA ASP A 67 4.11 -2.41 1.98
C ASP A 67 3.07 -1.81 2.93
N VAL A 68 1.80 -1.82 2.52
CA VAL A 68 0.71 -1.23 3.31
C VAL A 68 -0.25 -2.33 3.70
N LYS A 69 -0.40 -2.54 5.01
CA LYS A 69 -1.31 -3.54 5.56
C LYS A 69 -2.44 -2.83 6.30
N PRO A 70 -3.66 -2.82 5.74
CA PRO A 70 -4.78 -2.15 6.40
C PRO A 70 -5.30 -2.94 7.59
N HIS A 71 -5.57 -2.22 8.67
CA HIS A 71 -6.34 -2.72 9.79
C HIS A 71 -7.58 -1.83 9.90
N VAL A 72 -8.55 -2.21 10.69
CA VAL A 72 -9.83 -1.50 10.73
C VAL A 72 -9.64 -0.02 11.07
N ASP A 73 -8.78 0.27 12.04
CA ASP A 73 -8.63 1.61 12.58
C ASP A 73 -7.26 2.26 12.32
N HIS A 74 -6.42 1.62 11.52
CA HIS A 74 -5.12 2.20 11.17
C HIS A 74 -4.52 1.46 9.98
N LEU A 75 -3.47 2.05 9.42
CA LEU A 75 -2.64 1.36 8.41
C LEU A 75 -1.29 1.05 9.04
N GLU A 76 -0.81 -0.15 8.77
CA GLU A 76 0.56 -0.51 9.09
C GLU A 76 1.38 -0.30 7.82
N VAL A 77 2.24 0.71 7.83
CA VAL A 77 2.99 1.13 6.66
C VAL A 77 4.45 0.74 6.86
N LYS A 78 4.95 -0.13 6.00
CA LYS A 78 6.35 -0.56 6.05
C LYS A 78 7.10 0.07 4.89
N VAL A 79 8.13 0.84 5.21
CA VAL A 79 8.97 1.52 4.23
C VAL A 79 10.26 0.73 4.10
N ILE A 80 10.60 0.31 2.86
CA ILE A 80 11.71 -0.58 2.58
C ILE A 80 12.74 0.16 1.73
N LYS A 81 13.93 0.39 2.28
CA LYS A 81 14.97 1.14 1.59
C LYS A 81 15.94 0.27 0.80
N GLY A 82 15.87 -1.04 0.98
CA GLY A 82 16.76 -1.97 0.30
C GLY A 82 17.18 -3.09 1.22
N ARG A 83 17.99 -4.01 0.67
CA ARG A 83 18.37 -5.23 1.39
C ARG A 83 19.19 -4.95 2.64
N ASN A 84 20.04 -3.92 2.59
CA ASN A 84 20.99 -3.67 3.67
C ASN A 84 20.42 -2.76 4.74
N PHE A 85 19.13 -2.45 4.67
CA PHE A 85 18.47 -1.57 5.63
C PHE A 85 17.29 -2.31 6.24
N GLU A 86 17.09 -2.14 7.54
CA GLU A 86 15.91 -2.68 8.18
C GLU A 86 14.69 -1.86 7.76
N PRO A 87 13.57 -2.52 7.44
CA PRO A 87 12.36 -1.78 7.13
C PRO A 87 11.89 -0.99 8.34
N GLU A 88 11.34 0.20 8.08
CA GLU A 88 10.71 0.99 9.12
C GLU A 88 9.20 0.80 9.04
N THR A 89 8.56 0.52 10.16
CA THR A 89 7.11 0.29 10.22
C THR A 89 6.45 1.42 10.99
N PHE A 90 5.38 1.95 10.41
CA PHE A 90 4.63 3.07 10.99
C PHE A 90 3.16 2.70 11.10
N LYS A 91 2.51 3.20 12.14
CA LYS A 91 1.09 3.04 12.36
C LYS A 91 0.41 4.38 12.08
N ILE A 92 -0.36 4.45 11.01
CA ILE A 92 -0.93 5.71 10.53
C ILE A 92 -2.45 5.68 10.69
N LYS A 93 -3.02 6.70 11.32
CA LYS A 93 -4.45 6.75 11.58
C LYS A 93 -5.17 7.90 10.86
N ASN A 94 -4.44 8.94 10.47
CA ASN A 94 -5.09 10.10 9.86
C ASN A 94 -4.12 10.83 8.94
N VAL A 95 -4.66 11.76 8.14
CA VAL A 95 -3.89 12.43 7.09
C VAL A 95 -2.84 13.39 7.64
N GLN A 96 -2.99 13.84 8.88
CA GLN A 96 -1.99 14.73 9.48
C GLN A 96 -0.64 14.04 9.65
N GLU A 97 -0.61 12.72 9.65
CA GLU A 97 0.61 11.95 9.82
C GLU A 97 1.32 11.66 8.50
N LEU A 98 0.78 12.13 7.37
CA LEU A 98 1.25 11.71 6.06
C LEU A 98 2.48 12.42 5.54
N ASP A 99 2.71 13.68 5.92
CA ASP A 99 3.80 14.46 5.32
C ASP A 99 5.15 13.78 5.52
N GLU A 100 5.43 13.39 6.74
CA GLU A 100 6.69 12.72 7.06
C GLU A 100 6.79 11.37 6.37
N ILE A 101 5.68 10.63 6.34
CA ILE A 101 5.64 9.32 5.71
C ILE A 101 5.91 9.43 4.21
N LYS A 102 5.33 10.44 3.56
CA LYS A 102 5.56 10.64 2.12
C LYS A 102 7.04 10.88 1.83
N ILE A 103 7.72 11.65 2.67
CA ILE A 103 9.14 11.88 2.51
C ILE A 103 9.90 10.56 2.60
N LYS A 104 9.56 9.72 3.56
CA LYS A 104 10.23 8.44 3.74
C LYS A 104 9.94 7.48 2.58
N ILE A 105 8.71 7.47 2.07
CA ILE A 105 8.34 6.63 0.95
C ILE A 105 9.13 7.04 -0.30
N LYS A 106 9.23 8.34 -0.56
CA LYS A 106 9.97 8.82 -1.71
C LYS A 106 11.45 8.47 -1.59
N ASP A 107 12.02 8.63 -0.40
CA ASP A 107 13.42 8.26 -0.17
C ASP A 107 13.64 6.78 -0.44
N ALA A 108 12.75 5.94 0.02
CA ALA A 108 12.85 4.49 -0.21
C ALA A 108 12.76 4.18 -1.70
N TYR A 109 11.83 4.81 -2.40
CA TYR A 109 11.69 4.62 -3.84
C TYR A 109 12.98 4.96 -4.58
N VAL A 110 13.62 6.06 -4.20
CA VAL A 110 14.87 6.48 -4.83
C VAL A 110 16.01 5.52 -4.52
N ARG A 111 16.07 5.01 -3.28
CA ARG A 111 17.17 4.16 -2.85
C ARG A 111 17.07 2.73 -3.37
N VAL A 112 15.87 2.21 -3.50
CA VAL A 112 15.68 0.83 -3.96
C VAL A 112 16.11 0.72 -5.42
N SER A 113 16.97 -0.24 -5.73
CA SER A 113 17.47 -0.40 -7.10
C SER A 113 17.61 -1.87 -7.49
#